data_409c7ed090aa43c520248754da32520f
#
_entry.id   409c7ed090aa43c520248754da32520f
#
_cell.length_a   1.000
_cell.length_b   1.000
_cell.length_c   1.000
_cell.angle_alpha   90.00
_cell.angle_beta   90.00
_cell.angle_gamma   90.00
#
_symmetry.space_group_name_H-M   'P 1'
#
loop_
_entity.id
_entity.type
_entity.pdbx_description
1 polymer ?
#
loop_
_entity_poly.entity_id
_entity_poly.type
_entity_poly.pdbx_seq_one_letter_code
_entity_poly.pdbx_strand_id
1 'polypeptide(L)'
;KGFVTVNGSIIKKDDFKVDYETDKIIFDGELITYKPYVYIMLNKPAGYVSATKDNVHPTVVDLIYGYEQYDLFPVGRLDLDTEGLLLLTNDGDFAHKLLAPSRHHSKLYYACVEGIMDENDILKFKEGITIDHYRCQNSNLSIIKTEDNTSEVLIEIFEGKFHQVKKMVESVGKKVTYLKRLQMKNLKLDTSLQIGKFRELSEDELVDLMNDL
;
A
#
# COMPACT_ATOMS: atom_id res chain seq x y z
N LYS A 1 36.61 -17.00 8.65
CA LYS A 1 36.55 -18.14 7.71
C LYS A 1 36.01 -19.35 8.45
N GLY A 2 34.85 -19.85 8.08
CA GLY A 2 34.16 -20.96 8.76
C GLY A 2 32.92 -20.51 9.56
N PHE A 3 32.43 -19.32 9.33
CA PHE A 3 31.27 -18.75 10.02
C PHE A 3 29.94 -19.25 9.46
N VAL A 4 29.92 -19.85 8.26
CA VAL A 4 28.70 -20.39 7.64
C VAL A 4 28.68 -21.90 7.78
N THR A 5 27.57 -22.42 8.31
CA THR A 5 27.26 -23.86 8.29
C THR A 5 25.94 -24.12 7.58
N VAL A 6 25.89 -25.21 6.84
CA VAL A 6 24.65 -25.73 6.23
C VAL A 6 24.44 -27.15 6.76
N ASN A 7 23.30 -27.39 7.40
CA ASN A 7 22.97 -28.65 8.05
C ASN A 7 24.08 -29.16 9.00
N GLY A 8 24.73 -28.23 9.72
CA GLY A 8 25.81 -28.50 10.67
C GLY A 8 27.20 -28.68 10.05
N SER A 9 27.34 -28.65 8.72
CA SER A 9 28.62 -28.76 8.02
C SER A 9 29.17 -27.37 7.68
N ILE A 10 30.45 -27.11 8.00
CA ILE A 10 31.11 -25.82 7.71
C ILE A 10 31.28 -25.68 6.19
N ILE A 11 30.78 -24.59 5.63
CA ILE A 11 30.91 -24.24 4.22
C ILE A 11 32.09 -23.28 4.04
N LYS A 12 32.99 -23.61 3.12
CA LYS A 12 34.18 -22.82 2.79
C LYS A 12 34.14 -22.26 1.38
N LYS A 13 33.18 -22.74 0.56
CA LYS A 13 33.00 -22.29 -0.83
C LYS A 13 31.89 -21.28 -0.89
N ASP A 14 32.11 -20.17 -1.56
CA ASP A 14 31.18 -19.06 -1.77
C ASP A 14 30.11 -19.37 -2.84
N ASP A 15 30.33 -20.38 -3.69
CA ASP A 15 29.41 -20.88 -4.71
C ASP A 15 28.60 -22.11 -4.28
N PHE A 16 28.60 -22.45 -2.97
CA PHE A 16 27.85 -23.58 -2.46
C PHE A 16 26.34 -23.31 -2.56
N LYS A 17 25.64 -24.19 -3.31
CA LYS A 17 24.20 -24.07 -3.50
C LYS A 17 23.45 -24.61 -2.29
N VAL A 18 22.49 -23.86 -1.81
CA VAL A 18 21.61 -24.20 -0.70
C VAL A 18 20.16 -24.20 -1.18
N ASP A 19 19.35 -25.04 -0.58
CA ASP A 19 17.90 -25.01 -0.72
C ASP A 19 17.34 -24.29 0.51
N TYR A 20 16.80 -23.08 0.30
CA TYR A 20 16.30 -22.24 1.39
C TYR A 20 15.06 -22.81 2.11
N GLU A 21 14.37 -23.79 1.52
CA GLU A 21 13.19 -24.42 2.13
C GLU A 21 13.58 -25.57 3.08
N THR A 22 14.66 -26.26 2.77
CA THR A 22 15.05 -27.50 3.47
C THR A 22 16.35 -27.40 4.25
N ASP A 23 17.28 -26.53 3.84
CA ASP A 23 18.59 -26.41 4.46
C ASP A 23 18.59 -25.45 5.65
N LYS A 24 19.18 -25.91 6.76
CA LYS A 24 19.43 -25.08 7.94
C LYS A 24 20.75 -24.34 7.79
N ILE A 25 20.69 -23.06 7.47
CA ILE A 25 21.85 -22.19 7.27
C ILE A 25 22.10 -21.42 8.55
N ILE A 26 23.32 -21.50 9.10
CA ILE A 26 23.75 -20.74 10.28
C ILE A 26 24.96 -19.89 9.88
N PHE A 27 24.91 -18.61 10.19
CA PHE A 27 26.00 -17.65 10.04
C PHE A 27 26.37 -17.07 11.41
N ASP A 28 27.60 -17.23 11.81
CA ASP A 28 28.15 -16.73 13.10
C ASP A 28 27.29 -17.13 14.33
N GLY A 29 26.70 -18.34 14.29
CA GLY A 29 25.84 -18.86 15.35
C GLY A 29 24.35 -18.51 15.22
N GLU A 30 23.98 -17.63 14.31
CA GLU A 30 22.61 -17.22 14.05
C GLU A 30 21.99 -17.96 12.87
N LEU A 31 20.73 -18.40 13.02
CA LEU A 31 19.96 -19.03 11.95
C LEU A 31 19.59 -17.98 10.89
N ILE A 32 20.06 -18.21 9.66
CA ILE A 32 19.66 -17.40 8.51
C ILE A 32 18.36 -17.97 7.94
N THR A 33 17.30 -17.18 8.01
CA THR A 33 16.03 -17.51 7.36
C THR A 33 15.93 -16.69 6.08
N TYR A 34 15.88 -17.36 4.94
CA TYR A 34 15.64 -16.71 3.66
C TYR A 34 14.16 -16.82 3.30
N LYS A 35 13.57 -15.68 2.96
CA LYS A 35 12.22 -15.58 2.40
C LYS A 35 12.38 -15.16 0.93
N PRO A 36 11.85 -15.91 -0.05
CA PRO A 36 11.94 -15.49 -1.46
C PRO A 36 11.15 -14.18 -1.70
N TYR A 37 10.04 -14.03 -1.00
CA TYR A 37 9.19 -12.85 -1.07
C TYR A 37 8.95 -12.24 0.30
N VAL A 38 8.87 -10.92 0.31
CA VAL A 38 8.48 -10.14 1.49
C VAL A 38 7.32 -9.21 1.16
N TYR A 39 6.46 -8.99 2.14
CA TYR A 39 5.25 -8.18 1.99
C TYR A 39 5.19 -7.21 3.14
N ILE A 40 5.34 -5.94 2.84
CA ILE A 40 5.52 -4.87 3.83
C ILE A 40 4.34 -3.92 3.79
N MET A 41 3.73 -3.69 4.95
CA MET A 41 2.79 -2.60 5.18
C MET A 41 3.57 -1.36 5.60
N LEU A 42 3.44 -0.29 4.85
CA LEU A 42 3.95 1.04 5.20
C LEU A 42 2.77 1.97 5.50
N ASN A 43 2.82 2.68 6.62
CA ASN A 43 2.00 3.86 6.82
C ASN A 43 2.71 5.05 6.16
N LYS A 44 2.48 5.23 4.86
CA LYS A 44 3.18 6.20 4.03
C LYS A 44 2.97 7.62 4.55
N PRO A 45 4.02 8.41 4.77
CA PRO A 45 3.90 9.83 5.05
C PRO A 45 3.73 10.65 3.76
N ALA A 46 3.23 11.87 3.86
CA ALA A 46 3.32 12.85 2.79
C ALA A 46 4.79 13.20 2.48
N GLY A 47 5.04 13.69 1.27
CA GLY A 47 6.39 14.10 0.83
C GLY A 47 7.24 12.99 0.21
N TYR A 48 6.74 11.76 0.13
CA TYR A 48 7.41 10.62 -0.49
C TYR A 48 6.66 10.13 -1.72
N VAL A 49 7.37 9.89 -2.82
CA VAL A 49 6.77 9.32 -4.03
C VAL A 49 6.68 7.80 -3.95
N SER A 50 5.59 7.24 -4.48
CA SER A 50 5.40 5.78 -4.62
C SER A 50 6.17 5.28 -5.84
N ALA A 51 7.49 5.23 -5.74
CA ALA A 51 8.43 4.78 -6.77
C ALA A 51 9.62 4.09 -6.11
N THR A 52 10.40 3.36 -6.91
CA THR A 52 11.67 2.75 -6.47
C THR A 52 12.84 3.72 -6.57
N LYS A 53 12.77 4.68 -7.50
CA LYS A 53 13.76 5.75 -7.69
C LYS A 53 13.06 7.00 -8.17
N ASP A 54 13.53 8.16 -7.72
CA ASP A 54 13.10 9.47 -8.18
C ASP A 54 14.27 10.46 -8.06
N ASN A 55 14.36 11.45 -8.96
CA ASN A 55 15.46 12.40 -8.99
C ASN A 55 15.20 13.67 -8.17
N VAL A 56 13.98 13.88 -7.72
CA VAL A 56 13.52 15.14 -7.09
C VAL A 56 13.04 14.88 -5.66
N HIS A 57 12.30 13.80 -5.45
CA HIS A 57 11.67 13.50 -4.17
C HIS A 57 12.20 12.20 -3.57
N PRO A 58 12.25 12.08 -2.24
CA PRO A 58 12.53 10.80 -1.60
C PRO A 58 11.45 9.79 -1.94
N THR A 59 11.83 8.53 -2.04
CA THR A 59 10.93 7.44 -2.40
C THR A 59 10.43 6.68 -1.18
N VAL A 60 9.33 5.96 -1.34
CA VAL A 60 8.81 5.10 -0.27
C VAL A 60 9.75 3.96 0.09
N VAL A 61 10.63 3.54 -0.82
CA VAL A 61 11.64 2.50 -0.56
C VAL A 61 12.71 3.01 0.39
N ASP A 62 13.04 4.31 0.37
CA ASP A 62 14.04 4.91 1.27
C ASP A 62 13.61 4.85 2.76
N LEU A 63 12.32 4.58 3.03
CA LEU A 63 11.80 4.41 4.39
C LEU A 63 11.97 2.99 4.93
N ILE A 64 12.29 2.00 4.05
CA ILE A 64 12.33 0.58 4.40
C ILE A 64 13.79 0.17 4.62
N TYR A 65 14.17 -0.05 5.86
CA TYR A 65 15.52 -0.48 6.25
C TYR A 65 15.54 -1.93 6.70
N GLY A 66 16.68 -2.61 6.52
CA GLY A 66 16.85 -4.03 6.85
C GLY A 66 16.32 -5.00 5.77
N TYR A 67 15.94 -4.46 4.60
CA TYR A 67 15.43 -5.21 3.46
C TYR A 67 16.17 -4.89 2.17
N GLU A 68 17.38 -4.38 2.27
CA GLU A 68 18.18 -3.88 1.14
C GLU A 68 18.54 -4.99 0.14
N GLN A 69 18.50 -6.26 0.58
CA GLN A 69 18.73 -7.43 -0.27
C GLN A 69 17.53 -7.77 -1.18
N TYR A 70 16.37 -7.18 -0.94
CA TYR A 70 15.17 -7.38 -1.73
C TYR A 70 14.96 -6.20 -2.68
N ASP A 71 14.67 -6.47 -3.94
CA ASP A 71 14.30 -5.45 -4.92
C ASP A 71 12.85 -5.00 -4.70
N LEU A 72 12.61 -4.29 -3.59
CA LEU A 72 11.28 -3.84 -3.20
C LEU A 72 10.72 -2.79 -4.14
N PHE A 73 9.44 -2.89 -4.42
CA PHE A 73 8.67 -1.88 -5.13
C PHE A 73 7.28 -1.70 -4.51
N PRO A 74 6.67 -0.50 -4.64
CA PRO A 74 5.33 -0.26 -4.12
C PRO A 74 4.25 -0.94 -4.96
N VAL A 75 3.28 -1.55 -4.29
CA VAL A 75 2.09 -2.16 -4.90
C VAL A 75 1.02 -1.10 -5.09
N GLY A 76 0.95 -0.55 -6.28
CA GLY A 76 0.17 0.64 -6.59
C GLY A 76 0.84 1.92 -6.10
N ARG A 77 0.10 3.02 -6.24
CA ARG A 77 0.64 4.35 -5.97
C ARG A 77 -0.31 5.16 -5.11
N LEU A 78 0.26 5.93 -4.19
CA LEU A 78 -0.35 7.07 -3.54
C LEU A 78 0.35 8.33 -4.02
N ASP A 79 -0.38 9.42 -4.10
CA ASP A 79 0.18 10.73 -4.48
C ASP A 79 1.22 11.18 -3.45
N LEU A 80 2.05 12.15 -3.83
CA LEU A 80 3.11 12.71 -2.98
C LEU A 80 2.57 13.16 -1.62
N ASP A 81 1.43 13.83 -1.61
CA ASP A 81 0.77 14.39 -0.43
C ASP A 81 -0.26 13.46 0.23
N THR A 82 -0.52 12.28 -0.36
CA THR A 82 -1.45 11.29 0.20
C THR A 82 -0.72 10.35 1.16
N GLU A 83 -1.33 10.11 2.29
CA GLU A 83 -0.81 9.27 3.37
C GLU A 83 -1.46 7.89 3.43
N GLY A 84 -0.98 7.04 4.35
CA GLY A 84 -1.64 5.82 4.81
C GLY A 84 -1.13 4.55 4.18
N LEU A 85 -2.00 3.56 4.08
CA LEU A 85 -1.67 2.19 3.68
C LEU A 85 -1.04 2.13 2.30
N LEU A 86 0.22 1.75 2.25
CA LEU A 86 0.92 1.35 1.03
C LEU A 86 1.61 0.01 1.26
N LEU A 87 1.46 -0.90 0.31
CA LEU A 87 2.18 -2.16 0.31
C LEU A 87 3.46 -2.04 -0.50
N LEU A 88 4.54 -2.68 -0.02
CA LEU A 88 5.75 -2.91 -0.79
C LEU A 88 6.06 -4.41 -0.80
N THR A 89 6.59 -4.91 -1.89
CA THR A 89 7.00 -6.30 -2.06
C THR A 89 8.04 -6.43 -3.16
N ASN A 90 8.66 -7.59 -3.26
CA ASN A 90 9.47 -8.03 -4.41
C ASN A 90 8.72 -9.09 -5.25
N ASP A 91 7.44 -9.39 -4.94
CA ASP A 91 6.60 -10.35 -5.66
C ASP A 91 5.78 -9.64 -6.75
N GLY A 92 6.27 -9.72 -8.00
CA GLY A 92 5.62 -9.10 -9.16
C GLY A 92 4.27 -9.71 -9.50
N ASP A 93 4.13 -11.03 -9.37
CA ASP A 93 2.89 -11.76 -9.71
C ASP A 93 1.77 -11.39 -8.74
N PHE A 94 2.08 -11.37 -7.45
CA PHE A 94 1.14 -10.89 -6.42
C PHE A 94 0.70 -9.45 -6.69
N ALA A 95 1.64 -8.55 -6.92
CA ALA A 95 1.34 -7.14 -7.16
C ALA A 95 0.46 -6.96 -8.42
N HIS A 96 0.77 -7.67 -9.50
CA HIS A 96 -0.02 -7.64 -10.72
C HIS A 96 -1.46 -8.10 -10.49
N LYS A 97 -1.66 -9.20 -9.78
CA LYS A 97 -2.99 -9.73 -9.46
C LYS A 97 -3.78 -8.78 -8.56
N LEU A 98 -3.14 -8.24 -7.52
CA LEU A 98 -3.80 -7.32 -6.58
C LEU A 98 -4.21 -5.99 -7.25
N LEU A 99 -3.43 -5.52 -8.23
CA LEU A 99 -3.70 -4.26 -8.93
C LEU A 99 -4.57 -4.42 -10.18
N ALA A 100 -4.88 -5.64 -10.61
CA ALA A 100 -5.62 -5.91 -11.83
C ALA A 100 -6.98 -5.18 -11.84
N PRO A 101 -7.25 -4.30 -12.81
CA PRO A 101 -8.49 -3.50 -12.85
C PRO A 101 -9.76 -4.35 -12.89
N SER A 102 -9.68 -5.54 -13.52
CA SER A 102 -10.80 -6.49 -13.63
C SER A 102 -11.24 -7.09 -12.28
N ARG A 103 -10.42 -6.98 -11.26
CA ARG A 103 -10.71 -7.51 -9.92
C ARG A 103 -11.51 -6.54 -9.05
N HIS A 104 -11.60 -5.26 -9.42
CA HIS A 104 -12.37 -4.23 -8.72
C HIS A 104 -12.11 -4.16 -7.21
N HIS A 105 -10.86 -4.42 -6.78
CA HIS A 105 -10.52 -4.37 -5.37
C HIS A 105 -10.75 -2.97 -4.79
N SER A 106 -11.50 -2.92 -3.70
CA SER A 106 -11.86 -1.68 -3.04
C SER A 106 -10.65 -1.01 -2.39
N LYS A 107 -10.70 0.31 -2.31
CA LYS A 107 -9.76 1.16 -1.58
C LYS A 107 -10.54 2.18 -0.79
N LEU A 108 -10.39 2.14 0.52
CA LEU A 108 -11.06 3.06 1.44
C LEU A 108 -10.12 4.18 1.83
N TYR A 109 -10.61 5.40 1.68
CA TYR A 109 -9.90 6.63 2.05
C TYR A 109 -10.66 7.40 3.10
N TYR A 110 -9.93 7.99 4.04
CA TYR A 110 -10.39 9.10 4.86
C TYR A 110 -9.92 10.39 4.21
N ALA A 111 -10.82 11.38 4.13
CA ALA A 111 -10.50 12.69 3.58
C ALA A 111 -11.06 13.81 4.45
N CYS A 112 -10.27 14.89 4.60
CA CYS A 112 -10.77 16.19 4.98
C CYS A 112 -11.05 16.99 3.71
N VAL A 113 -12.19 17.63 3.66
CA VAL A 113 -12.70 18.33 2.49
C VAL A 113 -13.08 19.76 2.89
N GLU A 114 -12.60 20.73 2.13
CA GLU A 114 -13.11 22.11 2.16
C GLU A 114 -14.44 22.14 1.40
N GLY A 115 -15.50 22.55 2.08
CA GLY A 115 -16.89 22.50 1.64
C GLY A 115 -17.73 21.48 2.41
N ILE A 116 -19.02 21.73 2.47
CA ILE A 116 -20.00 20.85 3.13
C ILE A 116 -20.44 19.76 2.15
N MET A 117 -20.08 18.53 2.46
CA MET A 117 -20.57 17.34 1.75
C MET A 117 -21.98 17.04 2.23
N ASP A 118 -22.87 16.64 1.31
CA ASP A 118 -24.28 16.41 1.58
C ASP A 118 -24.80 15.10 0.92
N GLU A 119 -26.10 14.83 1.11
CA GLU A 119 -26.75 13.64 0.55
C GLU A 119 -26.73 13.60 -0.98
N ASN A 120 -26.76 14.76 -1.64
CA ASN A 120 -26.69 14.84 -3.10
C ASN A 120 -25.30 14.43 -3.61
N ASP A 121 -24.24 14.76 -2.87
CA ASP A 121 -22.90 14.27 -3.18
C ASP A 121 -22.80 12.73 -3.00
N ILE A 122 -23.39 12.19 -1.94
CA ILE A 122 -23.47 10.74 -1.74
C ILE A 122 -24.13 10.06 -2.95
N LEU A 123 -25.24 10.60 -3.45
CA LEU A 123 -25.94 10.07 -4.61
C LEU A 123 -25.07 10.13 -5.88
N LYS A 124 -24.38 11.26 -6.13
CA LYS A 124 -23.47 11.41 -7.28
C LYS A 124 -22.33 10.38 -7.24
N PHE A 125 -21.72 10.16 -6.07
CA PHE A 125 -20.67 9.15 -5.90
C PHE A 125 -21.20 7.75 -6.22
N LYS A 126 -22.40 7.42 -5.69
CA LYS A 126 -23.06 6.14 -5.92
C LYS A 126 -23.42 5.89 -7.38
N GLU A 127 -23.81 6.93 -8.12
CA GLU A 127 -24.14 6.83 -9.54
C GLU A 127 -22.93 6.80 -10.45
N GLY A 128 -21.77 7.18 -9.94
CA GLY A 128 -20.51 7.30 -10.69
C GLY A 128 -20.30 8.70 -11.24
N ILE A 129 -19.17 9.28 -10.87
CA ILE A 129 -18.73 10.65 -11.21
C ILE A 129 -17.89 10.62 -12.49
N THR A 130 -18.03 11.63 -13.34
CA THR A 130 -17.15 11.82 -14.51
C THR A 130 -15.99 12.75 -14.15
N ILE A 131 -14.77 12.26 -14.36
CA ILE A 131 -13.51 13.01 -14.21
C ILE A 131 -12.71 12.90 -15.53
N ASP A 132 -12.16 14.00 -16.01
CA ASP A 132 -11.31 14.01 -17.22
C ASP A 132 -11.92 13.23 -18.40
N HIS A 133 -13.22 13.37 -18.67
CA HIS A 133 -13.99 12.64 -19.69
C HIS A 133 -14.13 11.12 -19.42
N TYR A 134 -13.70 10.63 -18.26
CA TYR A 134 -13.84 9.24 -17.83
C TYR A 134 -14.94 9.14 -16.78
N ARG A 135 -15.93 8.25 -17.00
CA ARG A 135 -16.92 7.93 -15.98
C ARG A 135 -16.36 6.89 -15.02
N CYS A 136 -16.16 7.31 -13.79
CA CYS A 136 -15.72 6.43 -12.71
C CYS A 136 -16.77 5.35 -12.41
N GLN A 137 -16.29 4.24 -11.87
CA GLN A 137 -17.19 3.24 -11.28
C GLN A 137 -17.98 3.85 -10.13
N ASN A 138 -19.12 3.23 -9.81
CA ASN A 138 -19.89 3.55 -8.63
C ASN A 138 -18.97 3.48 -7.40
N SER A 139 -19.14 4.42 -6.50
CA SER A 139 -18.31 4.56 -5.32
C SER A 139 -19.15 4.88 -4.10
N ASN A 140 -18.64 4.65 -2.91
CA ASN A 140 -19.32 4.92 -1.68
C ASN A 140 -18.73 6.16 -1.01
N LEU A 141 -19.59 7.07 -0.59
CA LEU A 141 -19.25 8.24 0.21
C LEU A 141 -20.04 8.17 1.52
N SER A 142 -19.34 8.30 2.64
CA SER A 142 -19.95 8.40 3.97
C SER A 142 -19.45 9.66 4.66
N ILE A 143 -20.34 10.50 5.13
CA ILE A 143 -20.02 11.73 5.86
C ILE A 143 -19.88 11.36 7.33
N ILE A 144 -18.69 11.62 7.91
CA ILE A 144 -18.41 11.42 9.33
C ILE A 144 -18.85 12.65 10.12
N LYS A 145 -18.43 13.83 9.64
CA LYS A 145 -18.65 15.11 10.33
C LYS A 145 -18.67 16.24 9.32
N THR A 146 -19.46 17.26 9.61
CA THR A 146 -19.44 18.55 8.91
C THR A 146 -19.38 19.68 9.94
N GLU A 147 -18.49 20.65 9.75
CA GLU A 147 -18.29 21.77 10.65
C GLU A 147 -17.58 22.93 9.92
N ASP A 148 -17.98 24.16 10.16
CA ASP A 148 -17.29 25.37 9.70
C ASP A 148 -16.87 25.36 8.21
N ASN A 149 -17.79 24.97 7.32
CA ASN A 149 -17.52 24.82 5.88
C ASN A 149 -16.48 23.73 5.53
N THR A 150 -16.30 22.73 6.39
CA THR A 150 -15.46 21.57 6.15
C THR A 150 -16.22 20.26 6.36
N SER A 151 -15.74 19.19 5.78
CA SER A 151 -16.30 17.85 5.98
C SER A 151 -15.19 16.83 6.19
N GLU A 152 -15.41 15.89 7.09
CA GLU A 152 -14.64 14.66 7.21
C GLU A 152 -15.45 13.51 6.61
N VAL A 153 -14.85 12.77 5.70
CA VAL A 153 -15.57 11.74 4.94
C VAL A 153 -14.76 10.45 4.78
N LEU A 154 -15.48 9.35 4.58
CA LEU A 154 -14.91 8.12 4.04
C LEU A 154 -15.34 7.98 2.58
N ILE A 155 -14.39 7.67 1.71
CA ILE A 155 -14.61 7.45 0.29
C ILE A 155 -14.05 6.08 -0.08
N GLU A 156 -14.90 5.21 -0.59
CA GLU A 156 -14.51 3.90 -1.09
C GLU A 156 -14.64 3.87 -2.62
N ILE A 157 -13.54 3.54 -3.29
CA ILE A 157 -13.46 3.40 -4.75
C ILE A 157 -13.01 1.98 -5.13
N PHE A 158 -13.41 1.51 -6.32
CA PHE A 158 -13.13 0.15 -6.82
C PHE A 158 -12.15 0.12 -7.99
N GLU A 159 -11.51 1.24 -8.25
CA GLU A 159 -10.50 1.44 -9.28
C GLU A 159 -9.39 2.37 -8.76
N GLY A 160 -8.47 2.84 -9.61
CA GLY A 160 -7.39 3.72 -9.18
C GLY A 160 -6.85 4.56 -10.33
N LYS A 161 -7.57 5.62 -10.71
CA LYS A 161 -7.11 6.59 -11.70
C LYS A 161 -6.25 7.67 -11.05
N PHE A 162 -5.50 8.38 -11.85
CA PHE A 162 -4.64 9.47 -11.42
C PHE A 162 -5.43 10.56 -10.67
N HIS A 163 -5.08 10.78 -9.39
CA HIS A 163 -5.72 11.73 -8.47
C HIS A 163 -7.24 11.53 -8.34
N GLN A 164 -7.74 10.29 -8.49
CA GLN A 164 -9.17 10.01 -8.65
C GLN A 164 -10.02 10.60 -7.54
N VAL A 165 -9.71 10.33 -6.26
CA VAL A 165 -10.51 10.81 -5.12
C VAL A 165 -10.58 12.33 -5.10
N LYS A 166 -9.46 13.02 -5.33
CA LYS A 166 -9.38 14.49 -5.37
C LYS A 166 -10.26 15.06 -6.47
N LYS A 167 -10.14 14.52 -7.69
CA LYS A 167 -10.94 14.95 -8.84
C LYS A 167 -12.43 14.66 -8.68
N MET A 168 -12.79 13.54 -8.04
CA MET A 168 -14.19 13.25 -7.73
C MET A 168 -14.78 14.29 -6.78
N VAL A 169 -14.06 14.67 -5.73
CA VAL A 169 -14.48 15.73 -4.81
C VAL A 169 -14.53 17.10 -5.50
N GLU A 170 -13.55 17.41 -6.36
CA GLU A 170 -13.55 18.63 -7.18
C GLU A 170 -14.75 18.71 -8.13
N SER A 171 -15.16 17.59 -8.70
CA SER A 171 -16.31 17.56 -9.63
C SER A 171 -17.66 17.88 -8.99
N VAL A 172 -17.74 17.78 -7.66
CA VAL A 172 -18.91 18.21 -6.87
C VAL A 172 -18.70 19.59 -6.23
N GLY A 173 -17.69 20.36 -6.69
CA GLY A 173 -17.44 21.74 -6.30
C GLY A 173 -16.74 21.90 -4.95
N LYS A 174 -16.03 20.88 -4.48
CA LYS A 174 -15.35 20.86 -3.18
C LYS A 174 -13.87 20.48 -3.36
N LYS A 175 -13.06 20.58 -2.29
CA LYS A 175 -11.62 20.36 -2.40
C LYS A 175 -11.10 19.47 -1.26
N VAL A 176 -10.36 18.43 -1.61
CA VAL A 176 -9.63 17.60 -0.63
C VAL A 176 -8.44 18.40 -0.08
N THR A 177 -8.36 18.55 1.24
CA THR A 177 -7.25 19.18 1.94
C THR A 177 -6.33 18.18 2.64
N TYR A 178 -6.84 16.99 2.96
CA TYR A 178 -6.09 15.87 3.50
C TYR A 178 -6.64 14.55 2.96
N LEU A 179 -5.78 13.61 2.64
CA LEU A 179 -6.17 12.29 2.12
C LEU A 179 -5.30 11.19 2.71
N LYS A 180 -5.95 10.15 3.24
CA LYS A 180 -5.27 8.99 3.82
C LYS A 180 -5.96 7.70 3.39
N ARG A 181 -5.21 6.75 2.81
CA ARG A 181 -5.75 5.42 2.52
C ARG A 181 -5.75 4.57 3.77
N LEU A 182 -6.92 4.09 4.16
CA LEU A 182 -7.13 3.26 5.34
C LEU A 182 -7.16 1.77 5.04
N GLN A 183 -7.58 1.39 3.81
CA GLN A 183 -7.77 -0.02 3.46
C GLN A 183 -7.56 -0.24 1.96
N MET A 184 -7.08 -1.42 1.61
CA MET A 184 -7.02 -1.94 0.25
C MET A 184 -7.48 -3.39 0.25
N LYS A 185 -8.54 -3.73 -0.52
CA LYS A 185 -9.26 -4.99 -0.44
C LYS A 185 -9.72 -5.21 1.02
N ASN A 186 -9.35 -6.29 1.65
CA ASN A 186 -9.61 -6.62 3.06
C ASN A 186 -8.49 -6.20 4.03
N LEU A 187 -7.33 -5.77 3.50
CA LEU A 187 -6.21 -5.34 4.34
C LEU A 187 -6.43 -3.92 4.85
N LYS A 188 -6.50 -3.77 6.17
CA LYS A 188 -6.62 -2.49 6.87
C LYS A 188 -5.26 -1.98 7.33
N LEU A 189 -5.08 -0.67 7.29
CA LEU A 189 -3.92 -0.03 7.92
C LEU A 189 -3.92 -0.34 9.42
N ASP A 190 -2.81 -0.84 9.91
CA ASP A 190 -2.60 -1.05 11.33
C ASP A 190 -2.61 0.29 12.07
N THR A 191 -3.57 0.49 12.95
CA THR A 191 -3.76 1.74 13.70
C THR A 191 -2.64 2.02 14.69
N SER A 192 -1.88 1.00 15.10
CA SER A 192 -0.70 1.14 15.96
C SER A 192 0.56 1.55 15.20
N LEU A 193 0.56 1.38 13.87
CA LEU A 193 1.70 1.70 13.02
C LEU A 193 1.77 3.21 12.78
N GLN A 194 2.74 3.85 13.43
CA GLN A 194 2.95 5.29 13.30
C GLN A 194 3.27 5.68 11.85
N ILE A 195 2.99 6.92 11.50
CA ILE A 195 3.28 7.46 10.17
C ILE A 195 4.79 7.37 9.88
N GLY A 196 5.14 6.97 8.65
CA GLY A 196 6.53 6.73 8.24
C GLY A 196 7.11 5.40 8.73
N LYS A 197 6.35 4.60 9.50
CA LYS A 197 6.77 3.28 9.97
C LYS A 197 6.18 2.18 9.10
N PHE A 198 6.86 1.04 9.14
CA PHE A 198 6.48 -0.15 8.39
C PHE A 198 6.61 -1.41 9.25
N ARG A 199 5.95 -2.47 8.81
CA ARG A 199 6.12 -3.85 9.31
C ARG A 199 5.83 -4.86 8.21
N GLU A 200 6.30 -6.08 8.37
CA GLU A 200 5.81 -7.17 7.52
C GLU A 200 4.32 -7.43 7.79
N LEU A 201 3.62 -7.93 6.78
CA LEU A 201 2.29 -8.50 6.97
C LEU A 201 2.38 -9.75 7.85
N SER A 202 1.37 -9.97 8.69
CA SER A 202 1.19 -11.26 9.34
C SER A 202 0.80 -12.34 8.33
N GLU A 203 0.97 -13.59 8.70
CA GLU A 203 0.55 -14.72 7.86
C GLU A 203 -0.95 -14.67 7.55
N ASP A 204 -1.78 -14.34 8.55
CA ASP A 204 -3.22 -14.22 8.38
C ASP A 204 -3.59 -13.07 7.41
N GLU A 205 -2.95 -11.89 7.55
CA GLU A 205 -3.15 -10.77 6.63
C GLU A 205 -2.76 -11.13 5.19
N LEU A 206 -1.66 -11.87 5.04
CA LEU A 206 -1.20 -12.30 3.72
C LEU A 206 -2.13 -13.34 3.10
N VAL A 207 -2.57 -14.33 3.87
CA VAL A 207 -3.54 -15.34 3.42
C VAL A 207 -4.84 -14.68 3.00
N ASP A 208 -5.40 -13.79 3.83
CA ASP A 208 -6.63 -13.05 3.54
C ASP A 208 -6.49 -12.19 2.28
N LEU A 209 -5.34 -11.55 2.12
CA LEU A 209 -5.08 -10.70 0.97
C LEU A 209 -4.92 -11.52 -0.33
N MET A 210 -4.32 -12.72 -0.24
CA MET A 210 -4.13 -13.64 -1.37
C MET A 210 -5.41 -14.40 -1.76
N ASN A 211 -6.35 -14.56 -0.85
CA ASN A 211 -7.63 -15.17 -1.18
C ASN A 211 -8.31 -14.41 -2.32
N ASP A 212 -8.76 -15.11 -3.36
CA ASP A 212 -9.41 -14.58 -4.56
C ASP A 212 -8.52 -13.66 -5.45
N LEU A 213 -7.17 -13.81 -5.38
CA LEU A 213 -6.24 -13.18 -6.32
C LEU A 213 -5.99 -14.02 -7.58
#